data_f6fb639eb7158576ee6f6e9a88be8941
#
_entry.id   f6fb639eb7158576ee6f6e9a88be8941
#
_cell.length_a   1.000
_cell.length_b   1.000
_cell.length_c   1.000
_cell.angle_alpha   90.00
_cell.angle_beta   90.00
_cell.angle_gamma   90.00
#
_symmetry.space_group_name_H-M   'P 1'
#
loop_
_entity.id
_entity.type
_entity.pdbx_description
1 polymer ?
#
loop_
_entity_poly.entity_id
_entity_poly.type
_entity_poly.pdbx_seq_one_letter_code
_entity_poly.pdbx_strand_id
1 'polypeptide(L)'
;QAKEVATNRSFPPSGDAAVSAKVREANGFLPWYFNLPADEAKFAEAWKQAADSKGFSAPYGQPPAERRHPQFRSHGVGKCEWDGAIWPFATAQTLTAMANFINNYQVKPCALAVSSKGSLDMDSLYFNEMEKYVQSQSMRGKPYIGEYLDETTGYWLKGDQERSRYYNHSTFCDLIITGIVGLRPRADQTIEVRPIIPAGKWQYFCLDKVRYHGHDLTILYDQDGSRYHVG
;
A
#
# COMPACT_ATOMS: atom_id res chain seq x y z
N GLN A 1 3.23 -3.24 -18.19
CA GLN A 1 3.88 -1.97 -18.58
C GLN A 1 2.86 -0.87 -18.32
N ALA A 2 3.09 -0.03 -17.30
CA ALA A 2 2.34 1.20 -17.17
C ALA A 2 2.65 2.06 -18.39
N LYS A 3 1.64 2.31 -19.21
CA LYS A 3 1.75 3.35 -20.23
C LYS A 3 1.67 4.68 -19.47
N GLU A 4 2.60 5.58 -19.75
CA GLU A 4 2.51 6.94 -19.28
C GLU A 4 1.17 7.51 -19.74
N VAL A 5 0.27 7.76 -18.80
CA VAL A 5 -0.82 8.69 -19.03
C VAL A 5 -0.16 10.04 -18.88
N ALA A 6 0.03 10.70 -19.99
CA ALA A 6 0.80 11.93 -20.10
C ALA A 6 0.35 12.96 -19.08
N THR A 7 1.20 13.27 -18.12
CA THR A 7 1.08 14.47 -17.32
C THR A 7 1.48 15.66 -18.18
N ASN A 8 0.52 16.51 -18.55
CA ASN A 8 0.69 17.85 -19.10
C ASN A 8 1.53 18.03 -20.37
N ARG A 9 1.64 17.04 -21.24
CA ARG A 9 2.04 17.30 -22.62
C ARG A 9 0.83 17.11 -23.53
N SER A 10 0.60 18.07 -24.40
CA SER A 10 -0.29 17.89 -25.54
C SER A 10 -0.01 16.53 -26.15
N PHE A 11 -1.02 15.68 -26.29
CA PHE A 11 -0.87 14.41 -26.98
C PHE A 11 -0.18 14.66 -28.31
N PRO A 12 0.85 13.88 -28.65
CA PRO A 12 1.39 13.97 -29.98
C PRO A 12 0.26 13.71 -30.98
N PRO A 13 0.28 14.34 -32.15
CA PRO A 13 -0.72 14.10 -33.17
C PRO A 13 -0.82 12.60 -33.42
N SER A 14 -2.05 12.13 -33.57
CA SER A 14 -2.41 10.74 -33.81
C SER A 14 -1.49 10.10 -34.88
N GLY A 15 -0.67 9.13 -34.46
CA GLY A 15 0.17 8.37 -35.37
C GLY A 15 1.49 7.87 -34.79
N ASP A 16 2.00 8.49 -33.73
CA ASP A 16 3.24 8.00 -33.11
C ASP A 16 2.95 6.84 -32.18
N ALA A 17 3.73 5.76 -32.33
CA ALA A 17 3.66 4.65 -31.41
C ALA A 17 3.89 5.15 -29.98
N ALA A 18 2.99 4.81 -29.06
CA ALA A 18 3.11 5.19 -27.65
C ALA A 18 4.46 4.64 -27.11
N VAL A 19 5.35 5.54 -26.74
CA VAL A 19 6.63 5.17 -26.11
C VAL A 19 6.37 4.88 -24.65
N SER A 20 6.83 3.72 -24.18
CA SER A 20 6.73 3.36 -22.77
C SER A 20 7.59 4.30 -21.92
N ALA A 21 7.05 4.81 -20.84
CA ALA A 21 7.83 5.58 -19.87
C ALA A 21 9.01 4.75 -19.36
N LYS A 22 10.16 5.40 -19.19
CA LYS A 22 11.38 4.75 -18.67
C LYS A 22 11.44 4.71 -17.14
N VAL A 23 10.42 5.21 -16.46
CA VAL A 23 10.26 5.24 -15.00
C VAL A 23 8.99 4.51 -14.60
N ARG A 24 9.04 3.83 -13.48
CA ARG A 24 7.85 3.27 -12.84
C ARG A 24 7.44 4.17 -11.68
N GLU A 25 6.16 4.37 -11.55
CA GLU A 25 5.56 5.14 -10.46
C GLU A 25 4.55 4.27 -9.70
N ALA A 26 4.32 4.56 -8.42
CA ALA A 26 3.35 3.86 -7.58
C ALA A 26 1.92 3.94 -8.15
N ASN A 27 1.62 4.95 -8.95
CA ASN A 27 0.38 5.04 -9.73
C ASN A 27 0.14 3.81 -10.63
N GLY A 28 1.19 3.06 -10.98
CA GLY A 28 1.08 1.79 -11.68
C GLY A 28 0.31 0.72 -10.91
N PHE A 29 0.14 0.85 -9.58
CA PHE A 29 -0.67 -0.05 -8.76
C PHE A 29 -2.14 0.37 -8.68
N LEU A 30 -2.51 1.59 -9.04
CA LEU A 30 -3.90 2.08 -8.96
C LEU A 30 -4.93 1.24 -9.73
N PRO A 31 -4.62 0.59 -10.86
CA PRO A 31 -5.58 -0.30 -11.49
C PRO A 31 -6.16 -1.36 -10.55
N TRP A 32 -5.38 -1.91 -9.61
CA TRP A 32 -5.87 -2.87 -8.61
C TRP A 32 -6.69 -2.22 -7.49
N TYR A 33 -6.49 -0.94 -7.23
CA TYR A 33 -7.39 -0.19 -6.33
C TYR A 33 -8.85 -0.29 -6.80
N PHE A 34 -9.05 -0.30 -8.12
CA PHE A 34 -10.35 -0.38 -8.77
C PHE A 34 -10.69 -1.78 -9.33
N ASN A 35 -9.88 -2.79 -9.05
CA ASN A 35 -10.04 -4.17 -9.56
C ASN A 35 -10.17 -4.24 -11.10
N LEU A 36 -9.42 -3.42 -11.85
CA LEU A 36 -9.50 -3.34 -13.31
C LEU A 36 -8.65 -4.39 -14.05
N PRO A 37 -7.45 -4.79 -13.58
CA PRO A 37 -6.62 -5.74 -14.33
C PRO A 37 -7.31 -7.11 -14.44
N ALA A 38 -7.09 -7.79 -15.57
CA ALA A 38 -7.44 -9.19 -15.69
C ALA A 38 -6.59 -10.05 -14.73
N ASP A 39 -7.14 -11.17 -14.25
CA ASP A 39 -6.46 -12.11 -13.38
C ASP A 39 -5.46 -12.97 -14.18
N GLU A 40 -4.39 -12.33 -14.66
CA GLU A 40 -3.35 -12.93 -15.47
C GLU A 40 -1.96 -12.70 -14.88
N ALA A 41 -1.10 -13.74 -14.93
CA ALA A 41 0.24 -13.70 -14.34
C ALA A 41 1.09 -12.51 -14.82
N LYS A 42 0.97 -12.11 -16.09
CA LYS A 42 1.72 -10.97 -16.64
C LYS A 42 1.47 -9.65 -15.92
N PHE A 43 0.25 -9.46 -15.38
CA PHE A 43 -0.08 -8.25 -14.60
C PHE A 43 0.38 -8.40 -13.14
N ALA A 44 0.21 -9.59 -12.55
CA ALA A 44 0.66 -9.85 -11.18
C ALA A 44 2.16 -9.58 -10.96
N GLU A 45 2.98 -9.73 -12.00
CA GLU A 45 4.43 -9.45 -11.96
C GLU A 45 4.76 -7.99 -11.54
N ALA A 46 3.83 -7.04 -11.69
CA ALA A 46 4.02 -5.67 -11.21
C ALA A 46 4.29 -5.62 -9.70
N TRP A 47 3.69 -6.51 -8.92
CA TRP A 47 3.84 -6.53 -7.46
C TRP A 47 5.25 -6.91 -6.99
N LYS A 48 6.08 -7.52 -7.84
CA LYS A 48 7.49 -7.71 -7.54
C LYS A 48 8.21 -6.39 -7.27
N GLN A 49 7.78 -5.31 -7.93
CA GLN A 49 8.39 -4.00 -7.74
C GLN A 49 8.09 -3.43 -6.35
N ALA A 50 6.96 -3.77 -5.76
CA ALA A 50 6.61 -3.37 -4.39
C ALA A 50 7.55 -3.99 -3.35
N ALA A 51 8.05 -5.20 -3.59
CA ALA A 51 8.98 -5.90 -2.71
C ALA A 51 10.47 -5.63 -3.03
N ASP A 52 10.79 -5.06 -4.18
CA ASP A 52 12.15 -4.83 -4.63
C ASP A 52 12.73 -3.55 -3.99
N SER A 53 13.88 -3.67 -3.32
CA SER A 53 14.59 -2.55 -2.70
C SER A 53 15.09 -1.50 -3.70
N LYS A 54 15.26 -1.86 -4.97
CA LYS A 54 15.52 -0.94 -6.08
C LYS A 54 14.23 -0.47 -6.77
N GLY A 55 13.11 -1.10 -6.48
CA GLY A 55 11.76 -0.71 -6.90
C GLY A 55 11.14 0.26 -5.89
N PHE A 56 10.10 -0.21 -5.19
CA PHE A 56 9.34 0.61 -4.25
C PHE A 56 9.51 0.23 -2.78
N SER A 57 10.36 -0.75 -2.43
CA SER A 57 10.60 -1.10 -1.03
C SER A 57 11.68 -0.20 -0.43
N ALA A 58 11.31 0.61 0.57
CA ALA A 58 12.24 1.42 1.35
C ALA A 58 12.07 1.15 2.85
N PRO A 59 13.04 1.56 3.72
CA PRO A 59 12.97 1.31 5.15
C PRO A 59 11.70 1.81 5.83
N TYR A 60 11.15 2.95 5.41
CA TYR A 60 9.99 3.56 6.05
C TYR A 60 8.70 3.50 5.22
N GLY A 61 8.67 2.73 4.14
CA GLY A 61 7.48 2.50 3.31
C GLY A 61 7.77 2.48 1.83
N GLN A 62 6.76 2.76 1.01
CA GLN A 62 6.87 2.72 -0.45
C GLN A 62 6.92 4.15 -1.01
N PRO A 63 8.05 4.57 -1.62
CA PRO A 63 8.12 5.84 -2.32
C PRO A 63 7.25 5.84 -3.58
N PRO A 64 6.77 6.99 -4.06
CA PRO A 64 5.92 7.10 -5.25
C PRO A 64 6.65 6.85 -6.57
N ALA A 65 8.00 6.95 -6.59
CA ALA A 65 8.84 6.66 -7.74
C ALA A 65 9.80 5.51 -7.45
N GLU A 66 10.19 4.74 -8.48
CA GLU A 66 11.12 3.62 -8.31
C GLU A 66 12.54 4.10 -7.96
N ARG A 67 13.14 3.47 -6.95
CA ARG A 67 14.43 3.87 -6.37
C ARG A 67 15.64 3.69 -7.30
N ARG A 68 15.53 2.88 -8.33
CA ARG A 68 16.61 2.67 -9.32
C ARG A 68 16.69 3.77 -10.36
N HIS A 69 15.68 4.65 -10.46
CA HIS A 69 15.68 5.69 -11.48
C HIS A 69 16.73 6.75 -11.18
N PRO A 70 17.54 7.22 -12.15
CA PRO A 70 18.61 8.21 -11.91
C PRO A 70 18.11 9.55 -11.32
N GLN A 71 16.85 9.89 -11.55
CA GLN A 71 16.24 11.11 -11.02
C GLN A 71 15.52 10.89 -9.68
N PHE A 72 15.65 9.70 -9.07
CA PHE A 72 15.09 9.46 -7.74
C PHE A 72 15.69 10.45 -6.74
N ARG A 73 14.84 11.18 -6.00
CA ARG A 73 15.24 12.22 -5.03
C ARG A 73 16.10 13.33 -5.63
N SER A 74 16.04 13.58 -6.92
CA SER A 74 16.91 14.55 -7.61
C SER A 74 16.48 16.01 -7.45
N HIS A 75 15.22 16.28 -7.07
CA HIS A 75 14.71 17.65 -6.94
C HIS A 75 15.10 18.35 -5.63
N GLY A 76 15.74 17.61 -4.70
CA GLY A 76 16.18 18.13 -3.41
C GLY A 76 15.04 18.37 -2.43
N VAL A 77 15.42 18.71 -1.20
CA VAL A 77 14.50 18.93 -0.08
C VAL A 77 13.74 20.25 -0.23
N GLY A 78 12.48 20.27 0.15
CA GLY A 78 11.67 21.50 0.26
C GLY A 78 10.73 21.77 -0.93
N LYS A 79 10.74 20.92 -1.93
CA LYS A 79 9.73 20.88 -3.02
C LYS A 79 8.75 19.73 -2.79
N CYS A 80 7.78 19.53 -3.66
CA CYS A 80 6.76 18.48 -3.49
C CYS A 80 7.28 17.04 -3.68
N GLU A 81 8.48 16.75 -3.71
CA GLU A 81 9.25 15.50 -3.61
C GLU A 81 8.54 14.19 -3.99
N TRP A 82 7.66 14.24 -5.00
CA TRP A 82 6.99 13.05 -5.55
C TRP A 82 7.97 12.12 -6.27
N ASP A 83 9.17 12.56 -6.46
CA ASP A 83 10.29 11.80 -7.02
C ASP A 83 10.94 10.81 -6.04
N GLY A 84 10.36 10.64 -4.83
CA GLY A 84 10.89 9.62 -3.93
C GLY A 84 10.50 9.70 -2.46
N ALA A 85 10.07 10.85 -1.93
CA ALA A 85 9.60 10.92 -0.55
C ALA A 85 8.31 10.10 -0.38
N ILE A 86 8.13 9.48 0.79
CA ILE A 86 6.94 8.69 1.07
C ILE A 86 5.78 9.62 1.40
N TRP A 87 4.70 9.47 0.68
CA TRP A 87 3.45 10.18 0.89
C TRP A 87 2.41 9.24 1.49
N PRO A 88 1.89 9.48 2.69
CA PRO A 88 0.80 8.70 3.27
C PRO A 88 -0.39 8.51 2.34
N PHE A 89 -0.69 9.52 1.53
CA PHE A 89 -1.70 9.45 0.48
C PHE A 89 -1.43 8.33 -0.54
N ALA A 90 -0.22 8.30 -1.12
CA ALA A 90 0.17 7.27 -2.08
C ALA A 90 0.29 5.90 -1.41
N THR A 91 0.79 5.85 -0.17
CA THR A 91 0.85 4.64 0.64
C THR A 91 -0.54 4.03 0.82
N ALA A 92 -1.52 4.83 1.20
CA ALA A 92 -2.89 4.36 1.38
C ALA A 92 -3.49 3.79 0.08
N GLN A 93 -3.26 4.45 -1.05
CA GLN A 93 -3.71 3.96 -2.35
C GLN A 93 -3.05 2.64 -2.74
N THR A 94 -1.74 2.53 -2.56
CA THR A 94 -0.99 1.31 -2.90
C THR A 94 -1.40 0.14 -2.01
N LEU A 95 -1.57 0.37 -0.70
CA LEU A 95 -1.99 -0.68 0.24
C LEU A 95 -3.44 -1.12 0.00
N THR A 96 -4.35 -0.21 -0.33
CA THR A 96 -5.71 -0.59 -0.74
C THR A 96 -5.67 -1.46 -2.00
N ALA A 97 -4.88 -1.07 -3.00
CA ALA A 97 -4.68 -1.85 -4.21
C ALA A 97 -4.10 -3.24 -3.91
N MET A 98 -3.12 -3.32 -2.99
CA MET A 98 -2.51 -4.58 -2.57
C MET A 98 -3.51 -5.49 -1.84
N ALA A 99 -4.31 -4.95 -0.92
CA ALA A 99 -5.37 -5.71 -0.25
C ALA A 99 -6.41 -6.25 -1.24
N ASN A 100 -6.79 -5.45 -2.24
CA ASN A 100 -7.66 -5.91 -3.31
C ASN A 100 -7.02 -7.02 -4.15
N PHE A 101 -5.73 -6.87 -4.49
CA PHE A 101 -5.00 -7.92 -5.20
C PHE A 101 -4.96 -9.23 -4.42
N ILE A 102 -4.64 -9.18 -3.13
CA ILE A 102 -4.57 -10.36 -2.26
C ILE A 102 -5.94 -11.08 -2.22
N ASN A 103 -7.02 -10.33 -2.09
CA ASN A 103 -8.34 -10.88 -1.86
C ASN A 103 -9.11 -11.28 -3.13
N ASN A 104 -8.88 -10.58 -4.24
CA ASN A 104 -9.75 -10.68 -5.42
C ASN A 104 -9.08 -11.39 -6.62
N TYR A 105 -7.76 -11.67 -6.56
CA TYR A 105 -7.00 -12.28 -7.65
C TYR A 105 -6.43 -13.63 -7.24
N GLN A 106 -6.52 -14.61 -8.15
CA GLN A 106 -6.01 -15.96 -7.93
C GLN A 106 -4.52 -16.07 -8.28
N VAL A 107 -4.09 -15.38 -9.32
CA VAL A 107 -2.68 -15.35 -9.72
C VAL A 107 -1.82 -14.64 -8.70
N LYS A 108 -0.64 -15.19 -8.44
CA LYS A 108 0.35 -14.61 -7.54
C LYS A 108 1.64 -14.32 -8.31
N PRO A 109 2.36 -13.22 -8.00
CA PRO A 109 3.65 -12.95 -8.62
C PRO A 109 4.67 -14.03 -8.21
N CYS A 110 5.61 -14.37 -9.09
CA CYS A 110 6.69 -15.28 -8.74
C CYS A 110 7.59 -14.68 -7.65
N ALA A 111 8.25 -15.54 -6.87
CA ALA A 111 9.22 -15.08 -5.87
C ALA A 111 10.37 -14.26 -6.52
N LEU A 112 10.91 -13.30 -5.78
CA LEU A 112 11.99 -12.42 -6.27
C LEU A 112 13.32 -13.15 -6.42
N ALA A 113 13.61 -14.14 -5.58
CA ALA A 113 14.87 -14.85 -5.63
C ALA A 113 14.82 -16.01 -6.64
N VAL A 114 15.80 -16.08 -7.52
CA VAL A 114 15.93 -17.16 -8.51
C VAL A 114 16.04 -18.55 -7.86
N SER A 115 16.50 -18.61 -6.61
CA SER A 115 16.63 -19.85 -5.84
C SER A 115 15.37 -20.26 -5.08
N SER A 116 14.39 -19.38 -4.92
CA SER A 116 13.14 -19.68 -4.21
C SER A 116 12.07 -20.13 -5.20
N LYS A 117 11.73 -21.42 -5.15
CA LYS A 117 10.55 -21.95 -5.82
C LYS A 117 9.31 -21.49 -5.06
N GLY A 118 8.50 -20.62 -5.66
CA GLY A 118 7.25 -20.17 -5.05
C GLY A 118 6.74 -18.84 -5.57
N SER A 119 5.66 -18.39 -4.98
CA SER A 119 5.09 -17.06 -5.19
C SER A 119 5.63 -16.08 -4.16
N LEU A 120 5.57 -14.78 -4.47
CA LEU A 120 5.79 -13.73 -3.49
C LEU A 120 4.72 -13.80 -2.40
N ASP A 121 5.15 -13.78 -1.14
CA ASP A 121 4.24 -13.73 0.00
C ASP A 121 3.67 -12.31 0.14
N MET A 122 2.49 -12.15 -0.45
CA MET A 122 1.80 -10.86 -0.51
C MET A 122 1.21 -10.46 0.84
N ASP A 123 0.82 -11.42 1.67
CA ASP A 123 0.26 -11.15 3.00
C ASP A 123 1.34 -10.58 3.92
N SER A 124 2.52 -11.20 3.93
CA SER A 124 3.68 -10.66 4.65
C SER A 124 4.12 -9.31 4.10
N LEU A 125 4.09 -9.11 2.78
CA LEU A 125 4.42 -7.82 2.19
C LEU A 125 3.46 -6.73 2.65
N TYR A 126 2.15 -6.98 2.57
CA TYR A 126 1.12 -6.04 3.05
C TYR A 126 1.31 -5.70 4.52
N PHE A 127 1.45 -6.73 5.36
CA PHE A 127 1.57 -6.56 6.80
C PHE A 127 2.82 -5.75 7.18
N ASN A 128 3.96 -6.07 6.56
CA ASN A 128 5.21 -5.33 6.79
C ASN A 128 5.13 -3.86 6.36
N GLU A 129 4.47 -3.56 5.25
CA GLU A 129 4.26 -2.18 4.81
C GLU A 129 3.29 -1.43 5.76
N MET A 130 2.29 -2.10 6.30
CA MET A 130 1.44 -1.55 7.36
C MET A 130 2.23 -1.27 8.64
N GLU A 131 3.13 -2.17 9.07
CA GLU A 131 4.01 -1.93 10.22
C GLU A 131 4.88 -0.68 10.01
N LYS A 132 5.47 -0.51 8.82
CA LYS A 132 6.23 0.71 8.47
C LYS A 132 5.36 1.96 8.53
N TYR A 133 4.13 1.87 8.02
CA TYR A 133 3.19 3.00 8.05
C TYR A 133 2.83 3.38 9.49
N VAL A 134 2.57 2.41 10.38
CA VAL A 134 2.35 2.66 11.81
C VAL A 134 3.58 3.34 12.43
N GLN A 135 4.77 2.79 12.21
CA GLN A 135 6.02 3.33 12.76
C GLN A 135 6.31 4.75 12.30
N SER A 136 5.91 5.10 11.08
CA SER A 136 6.09 6.45 10.54
C SER A 136 5.26 7.52 11.25
N GLN A 137 4.19 7.14 11.98
CA GLN A 137 3.25 8.09 12.61
C GLN A 137 3.79 8.68 13.91
N SER A 138 5.06 9.05 13.90
CA SER A 138 5.70 9.71 15.03
C SER A 138 6.74 10.72 14.58
N MET A 139 6.99 11.74 15.38
CA MET A 139 8.08 12.68 15.22
C MET A 139 8.60 13.07 16.59
N ARG A 140 9.94 12.93 16.79
CA ARG A 140 10.60 13.25 18.05
C ARG A 140 9.94 12.55 19.27
N GLY A 141 9.55 11.27 19.09
CA GLY A 141 8.94 10.45 20.15
C GLY A 141 7.50 10.81 20.52
N LYS A 142 6.83 11.65 19.71
CA LYS A 142 5.41 12.01 19.91
C LYS A 142 4.58 11.57 18.71
N PRO A 143 3.30 11.24 18.88
CA PRO A 143 2.41 10.99 17.76
C PRO A 143 2.41 12.16 16.78
N TYR A 144 2.61 11.86 15.51
CA TYR A 144 2.64 12.87 14.47
C TYR A 144 2.24 12.26 13.12
N ILE A 145 1.48 13.02 12.37
CA ILE A 145 1.11 12.71 11.00
C ILE A 145 1.39 13.96 10.18
N GLY A 146 2.14 13.80 9.11
CA GLY A 146 2.53 14.88 8.22
C GLY A 146 2.23 14.59 6.76
N GLU A 147 2.69 15.49 5.89
CA GLU A 147 2.44 15.45 4.46
C GLU A 147 3.28 14.37 3.76
N TYR A 148 4.59 14.35 4.00
CA TYR A 148 5.51 13.34 3.45
C TYR A 148 6.80 13.24 4.28
N LEU A 149 7.43 12.08 4.19
CA LEU A 149 8.62 11.74 4.97
C LEU A 149 9.73 11.16 4.10
N ASP A 150 10.94 11.25 4.60
CA ASP A 150 12.12 10.68 3.99
C ASP A 150 12.06 9.15 4.02
N GLU A 151 12.27 8.48 2.90
CA GLU A 151 12.11 7.05 2.74
C GLU A 151 13.20 6.22 3.44
N THR A 152 14.31 6.86 3.79
CA THR A 152 15.46 6.19 4.43
C THR A 152 15.52 6.43 5.92
N THR A 153 15.20 7.64 6.37
CA THR A 153 15.32 8.05 7.78
C THR A 153 13.99 8.10 8.52
N GLY A 154 12.88 8.15 7.81
CA GLY A 154 11.54 8.32 8.39
C GLY A 154 11.28 9.74 8.91
N TYR A 155 12.19 10.70 8.64
CA TYR A 155 12.00 12.07 9.07
C TYR A 155 10.93 12.78 8.23
N TRP A 156 9.99 13.44 8.90
CA TRP A 156 8.96 14.24 8.25
C TRP A 156 9.58 15.51 7.64
N LEU A 157 9.71 15.57 6.33
CA LEU A 157 10.50 16.58 5.62
C LEU A 157 9.97 18.00 5.76
N LYS A 158 8.69 18.16 6.07
CA LYS A 158 8.09 19.46 6.43
C LYS A 158 7.41 19.43 7.80
N GLY A 159 7.89 18.56 8.69
CA GLY A 159 7.26 18.33 9.99
C GLY A 159 7.20 19.55 10.89
N ASP A 160 8.14 20.50 10.74
CA ASP A 160 8.16 21.75 11.51
C ASP A 160 7.25 22.84 10.92
N GLN A 161 6.68 22.62 9.73
CA GLN A 161 5.75 23.58 9.11
C GLN A 161 4.32 23.28 9.57
N GLU A 162 3.62 24.32 10.04
CA GLU A 162 2.25 24.19 10.54
C GLU A 162 1.29 23.58 9.52
N ARG A 163 1.41 23.96 8.25
CA ARG A 163 0.57 23.41 7.17
C ARG A 163 0.75 21.90 6.95
N SER A 164 1.87 21.33 7.35
CA SER A 164 2.16 19.90 7.23
C SER A 164 1.70 19.10 8.44
N ARG A 165 1.49 19.78 9.57
CA ARG A 165 1.05 19.13 10.81
C ARG A 165 -0.38 18.61 10.65
N TYR A 166 -0.58 17.33 10.96
CA TYR A 166 -1.86 16.65 10.84
C TYR A 166 -2.39 16.55 9.40
N TYR A 167 -1.53 16.81 8.42
CA TYR A 167 -1.83 16.63 7.02
C TYR A 167 -1.87 15.15 6.70
N ASN A 168 -3.04 14.54 6.87
CA ASN A 168 -3.23 13.14 6.53
C ASN A 168 -4.54 12.96 5.77
N HIS A 169 -4.49 12.08 4.79
CA HIS A 169 -5.65 11.67 4.00
C HIS A 169 -6.39 10.50 4.67
N SER A 170 -6.56 10.53 5.93
CA SER A 170 -7.44 9.75 6.83
C SER A 170 -7.89 8.34 6.39
N THR A 171 -7.05 7.61 5.65
CA THR A 171 -7.37 6.26 5.16
C THR A 171 -6.65 5.16 5.95
N PHE A 172 -5.85 5.51 6.95
CA PHE A 172 -5.10 4.52 7.73
C PHE A 172 -6.03 3.54 8.46
N CYS A 173 -7.08 4.05 9.11
CA CYS A 173 -8.05 3.18 9.80
C CYS A 173 -8.80 2.27 8.82
N ASP A 174 -9.07 2.74 7.61
CA ASP A 174 -9.69 1.92 6.57
C ASP A 174 -8.80 0.74 6.18
N LEU A 175 -7.47 0.94 6.13
CA LEU A 175 -6.51 -0.13 5.86
C LEU A 175 -6.47 -1.17 6.99
N ILE A 176 -6.67 -0.76 8.24
CA ILE A 176 -6.83 -1.71 9.36
C ILE A 176 -8.12 -2.49 9.19
N ILE A 177 -9.25 -1.81 8.98
CA ILE A 177 -10.57 -2.44 8.91
C ILE A 177 -10.69 -3.36 7.68
N THR A 178 -10.36 -2.85 6.50
CA THR A 178 -10.59 -3.58 5.24
C THR A 178 -9.42 -4.47 4.82
N GLY A 179 -8.24 -4.24 5.36
CA GLY A 179 -7.03 -5.01 5.06
C GLY A 179 -6.66 -5.96 6.20
N ILE A 180 -6.13 -5.44 7.32
CA ILE A 180 -5.65 -6.29 8.42
C ILE A 180 -6.78 -7.14 9.00
N VAL A 181 -7.90 -6.51 9.43
CA VAL A 181 -9.09 -7.23 9.93
C VAL A 181 -9.85 -7.88 8.78
N GLY A 182 -9.82 -7.27 7.61
CA GLY A 182 -10.34 -7.85 6.38
C GLY A 182 -11.86 -7.79 6.22
N LEU A 183 -12.55 -6.86 6.87
CA LEU A 183 -13.97 -6.62 6.58
C LEU A 183 -14.09 -6.06 5.16
N ARG A 184 -14.55 -6.91 4.22
CA ARG A 184 -14.64 -6.55 2.80
C ARG A 184 -15.98 -5.90 2.50
N PRO A 185 -16.01 -4.62 2.06
CA PRO A 185 -17.25 -3.94 1.72
C PRO A 185 -18.00 -4.65 0.58
N ARG A 186 -19.30 -4.90 0.78
CA ARG A 186 -20.20 -5.50 -0.21
C ARG A 186 -21.45 -4.65 -0.36
N ALA A 187 -22.05 -4.69 -1.55
CA ALA A 187 -23.33 -4.02 -1.80
C ALA A 187 -24.54 -4.80 -1.24
N ASP A 188 -24.40 -6.11 -1.07
CA ASP A 188 -25.43 -6.98 -0.49
C ASP A 188 -25.29 -7.07 1.04
N GLN A 189 -26.17 -7.81 1.70
CA GLN A 189 -26.16 -7.98 3.16
C GLN A 189 -25.12 -9.00 3.66
N THR A 190 -24.26 -9.50 2.79
CA THR A 190 -23.23 -10.47 3.17
C THR A 190 -22.13 -9.79 3.99
N ILE A 191 -21.76 -10.39 5.10
CA ILE A 191 -20.57 -10.02 5.87
C ILE A 191 -19.44 -10.93 5.39
N GLU A 192 -18.42 -10.32 4.77
CA GLU A 192 -17.24 -11.02 4.29
C GLU A 192 -16.01 -10.54 5.07
N VAL A 193 -15.31 -11.47 5.72
CA VAL A 193 -14.11 -11.19 6.51
C VAL A 193 -12.96 -12.03 6.01
N ARG A 194 -11.88 -11.38 5.54
CA ARG A 194 -10.64 -12.01 5.03
C ARG A 194 -9.43 -11.27 5.58
N PRO A 195 -8.97 -11.61 6.80
CA PRO A 195 -7.82 -10.96 7.41
C PRO A 195 -6.54 -11.17 6.60
N ILE A 196 -5.74 -10.11 6.47
CA ILE A 196 -4.38 -10.17 5.91
C ILE A 196 -3.39 -10.16 7.07
N ILE A 197 -3.31 -11.29 7.77
CA ILE A 197 -2.41 -11.47 8.92
C ILE A 197 -1.55 -12.70 8.65
N PRO A 198 -0.24 -12.52 8.42
CA PRO A 198 0.67 -13.64 8.24
C PRO A 198 0.73 -14.51 9.49
N ALA A 199 0.95 -15.81 9.31
CA ALA A 199 1.04 -16.77 10.40
C ALA A 199 2.04 -16.32 11.46
N GLY A 200 1.64 -16.38 12.73
CA GLY A 200 2.47 -16.04 13.89
C GLY A 200 2.65 -14.54 14.17
N LYS A 201 2.04 -13.64 13.39
CA LYS A 201 2.14 -12.19 13.65
C LYS A 201 1.20 -11.75 14.77
N TRP A 202 -0.07 -12.00 14.67
CA TRP A 202 -1.05 -11.71 15.73
C TRP A 202 -1.74 -12.98 16.19
N GLN A 203 -1.84 -13.16 17.48
CA GLN A 203 -2.55 -14.30 18.07
C GLN A 203 -4.05 -14.03 18.19
N TYR A 204 -4.42 -12.77 18.37
CA TYR A 204 -5.83 -12.35 18.49
C TYR A 204 -6.00 -10.88 18.11
N PHE A 205 -7.21 -10.51 17.73
CA PHE A 205 -7.67 -9.12 17.70
C PHE A 205 -9.18 -9.05 17.97
N CYS A 206 -9.64 -7.87 18.31
CA CYS A 206 -11.05 -7.52 18.37
C CYS A 206 -11.26 -6.18 17.68
N LEU A 207 -12.13 -6.15 16.67
CA LEU A 207 -12.70 -4.93 16.10
C LEU A 207 -14.14 -4.82 16.57
N ASP A 208 -14.41 -3.91 17.51
CA ASP A 208 -15.72 -3.79 18.15
C ASP A 208 -16.51 -2.59 17.62
N LYS A 209 -17.85 -2.77 17.55
CA LYS A 209 -18.80 -1.73 17.16
C LYS A 209 -18.54 -1.06 15.81
N VAL A 210 -18.08 -1.84 14.83
CA VAL A 210 -17.97 -1.30 13.48
C VAL A 210 -19.35 -1.25 12.83
N ARG A 211 -19.73 -0.07 12.34
CA ARG A 211 -21.01 0.12 11.69
C ARG A 211 -21.02 -0.42 10.28
N TYR A 212 -21.88 -1.38 9.98
CA TYR A 212 -21.97 -2.02 8.68
C TYR A 212 -23.43 -2.37 8.34
N HIS A 213 -23.93 -1.89 7.20
CA HIS A 213 -25.31 -2.08 6.73
C HIS A 213 -26.41 -1.84 7.79
N GLY A 214 -26.22 -0.83 8.63
CA GLY A 214 -27.19 -0.49 9.67
C GLY A 214 -27.04 -1.29 10.97
N HIS A 215 -26.13 -2.25 11.05
CA HIS A 215 -25.80 -3.06 12.22
C HIS A 215 -24.46 -2.67 12.83
N ASP A 216 -24.27 -2.94 14.10
CA ASP A 216 -23.00 -2.87 14.79
C ASP A 216 -22.39 -4.26 14.83
N LEU A 217 -21.21 -4.43 14.21
CA LEU A 217 -20.50 -5.69 14.16
C LEU A 217 -19.35 -5.69 15.16
N THR A 218 -19.12 -6.85 15.78
CA THR A 218 -17.88 -7.15 16.49
C THR A 218 -17.20 -8.31 15.78
N ILE A 219 -15.96 -8.11 15.32
CA ILE A 219 -15.15 -9.12 14.64
C ILE A 219 -14.05 -9.55 15.59
N LEU A 220 -14.05 -10.81 15.94
CA LEU A 220 -13.05 -11.46 16.79
C LEU A 220 -12.18 -12.37 15.95
N TYR A 221 -10.88 -12.32 16.16
CA TYR A 221 -9.92 -13.29 15.68
C TYR A 221 -9.17 -13.85 16.89
N ASP A 222 -9.10 -15.17 16.95
CA ASP A 222 -8.41 -15.89 18.01
C ASP A 222 -7.78 -17.13 17.39
N GLN A 223 -6.45 -17.13 17.26
CA GLN A 223 -5.73 -18.14 16.50
C GLN A 223 -5.91 -19.55 17.07
N ASP A 224 -6.00 -19.68 18.38
CA ASP A 224 -6.07 -20.98 19.09
C ASP A 224 -7.29 -21.10 20.01
N GLY A 225 -8.18 -20.10 20.00
CA GLY A 225 -9.40 -20.09 20.83
C GLY A 225 -9.15 -19.78 22.31
N SER A 226 -7.91 -19.53 22.73
CA SER A 226 -7.57 -19.37 24.16
C SER A 226 -7.96 -18.00 24.73
N ARG A 227 -8.09 -16.98 23.87
CA ARG A 227 -8.32 -15.60 24.32
C ARG A 227 -9.78 -15.28 24.57
N TYR A 228 -10.65 -15.64 23.63
CA TYR A 228 -12.08 -15.26 23.69
C TYR A 228 -12.99 -16.43 24.06
N HIS A 229 -12.50 -17.66 24.00
CA HIS A 229 -13.24 -18.88 24.30
C HIS A 229 -14.55 -19.00 23.48
N VAL A 230 -14.57 -18.45 22.27
CA VAL A 230 -15.66 -18.53 21.31
C VAL A 230 -15.13 -19.14 20.02
N GLY A 231 -15.76 -20.20 19.56
CA GLY A 231 -15.35 -20.92 18.35
C GLY A 231 -16.26 -22.11 18.09
#